data_b548b5e478d81ac36c7bbabb16983e58
#
_entry.id   b548b5e478d81ac36c7bbabb16983e58
#
_cell.length_a   1.000
_cell.length_b   1.000
_cell.length_c   1.000
_cell.angle_alpha   90.00
_cell.angle_beta   90.00
_cell.angle_gamma   90.00
#
_symmetry.space_group_name_H-M   'P 1'
#
loop_
_entity.id
_entity.type
_entity.pdbx_description
1 polymer ?
#
loop_
_entity_poly.entity_id
_entity_poly.type
_entity_poly.pdbx_seq_one_letter_code
_entity_poly.pdbx_strand_id
1 'polypeptide(L)'
;FGIQPFYVNQPYVQFHSGDPGSGGNSNVVAIDRQAATFERISDGVWRTAGAPLEVAIDVPDVTITHISLHDALDDGNWLGNLVGNQSVSVVEGDLLTLSDQIQWTVVDWVA
;
A
#
# COMPACT_ATOMS: atom_id res chain seq x y z
N PHE A 1 19.45 -1.68 -0.65
CA PHE A 1 18.54 -2.43 0.16
C PHE A 1 17.16 -1.76 0.13
N GLY A 2 16.28 -2.01 1.00
CA GLY A 2 14.89 -1.55 1.13
C GLY A 2 14.34 -0.40 0.28
N ILE A 3 15.16 0.31 -0.44
CA ILE A 3 14.73 1.39 -1.33
C ILE A 3 14.39 0.90 -2.74
N GLN A 4 14.78 -0.32 -3.07
CA GLN A 4 14.61 -0.84 -4.43
C GLN A 4 13.17 -0.82 -4.94
N PRO A 5 12.16 -1.16 -4.13
CA PRO A 5 10.78 -1.13 -4.60
C PRO A 5 10.32 0.24 -5.10
N PHE A 6 10.93 1.31 -4.61
CA PHE A 6 10.55 2.67 -4.98
C PHE A 6 11.31 3.17 -6.21
N TYR A 7 12.23 2.39 -6.74
CA TYR A 7 12.99 2.71 -7.95
C TYR A 7 12.42 2.09 -9.20
N VAL A 8 11.36 1.28 -9.08
CA VAL A 8 10.65 0.79 -10.26
C VAL A 8 9.89 1.95 -10.89
N ASN A 9 9.62 1.85 -12.19
CA ASN A 9 8.96 2.93 -12.91
C ASN A 9 7.62 3.32 -12.29
N GLN A 10 6.86 2.33 -11.83
CA GLN A 10 5.56 2.57 -11.21
C GLN A 10 5.27 1.48 -10.20
N PRO A 11 5.34 1.77 -8.89
CA PRO A 11 4.85 0.83 -7.89
C PRO A 11 3.33 0.84 -7.85
N TYR A 12 2.75 -0.32 -7.58
CA TYR A 12 1.31 -0.51 -7.41
C TYR A 12 1.03 -0.97 -6.00
N VAL A 13 0.03 -0.34 -5.38
CA VAL A 13 -0.35 -0.60 -3.99
C VAL A 13 -1.50 -1.60 -3.96
N GLN A 14 -1.35 -2.66 -3.17
CA GLN A 14 -2.42 -3.59 -2.83
C GLN A 14 -2.75 -3.42 -1.35
N PHE A 15 -4.03 -3.36 -1.02
CA PHE A 15 -4.47 -3.06 0.34
C PHE A 15 -4.71 -4.33 1.13
N HIS A 16 -4.41 -4.28 2.44
CA HIS A 16 -4.51 -5.43 3.34
C HIS A 16 -5.15 -5.04 4.66
N SER A 17 -5.92 -5.97 5.23
CA SER A 17 -6.56 -5.80 6.54
C SER A 17 -5.69 -6.34 7.67
N GLY A 18 -4.50 -6.81 7.38
CA GLY A 18 -3.55 -7.34 8.34
C GLY A 18 -2.22 -7.58 7.66
N ASP A 19 -1.31 -8.28 8.31
CA ASP A 19 0.02 -8.57 7.78
C ASP A 19 -0.10 -9.27 6.42
N PRO A 20 0.45 -8.68 5.33
CA PRO A 20 0.38 -9.30 4.01
C PRO A 20 1.18 -10.60 3.88
N GLY A 21 2.16 -10.81 4.72
CA GLY A 21 3.03 -11.97 4.63
C GLY A 21 4.01 -11.89 3.46
N SER A 22 4.88 -12.89 3.37
CA SER A 22 5.83 -12.99 2.27
C SER A 22 5.06 -13.14 0.95
N GLY A 23 5.41 -12.32 -0.03
CA GLY A 23 4.72 -12.32 -1.32
C GLY A 23 3.47 -11.46 -1.36
N GLY A 24 3.02 -10.91 -0.23
CA GLY A 24 1.88 -10.02 -0.18
C GLY A 24 0.55 -10.70 -0.50
N ASN A 25 0.36 -11.95 -0.07
CA ASN A 25 -0.82 -12.76 -0.44
C ASN A 25 -1.82 -12.95 0.68
N SER A 26 -1.50 -12.53 1.91
CA SER A 26 -2.36 -12.72 3.08
C SER A 26 -3.17 -11.47 3.37
N ASN A 27 -4.38 -11.67 3.90
CA ASN A 27 -5.25 -10.57 4.34
C ASN A 27 -5.53 -9.54 3.23
N VAL A 28 -5.64 -9.98 2.00
CA VAL A 28 -5.87 -9.09 0.85
C VAL A 28 -7.29 -8.54 0.91
N VAL A 29 -7.41 -7.23 0.78
CA VAL A 29 -8.70 -6.56 0.58
C VAL A 29 -8.98 -6.56 -0.92
N ALA A 30 -10.21 -6.92 -1.31
CA ALA A 30 -10.57 -7.10 -2.71
C ALA A 30 -10.80 -5.75 -3.43
N ILE A 31 -9.83 -4.87 -3.33
CA ILE A 31 -9.77 -3.60 -4.05
C ILE A 31 -8.65 -3.73 -5.08
N ASP A 32 -8.90 -3.29 -6.30
CA ASP A 32 -7.87 -3.33 -7.34
C ASP A 32 -6.63 -2.54 -6.90
N ARG A 33 -5.47 -3.01 -7.31
CA ARG A 33 -4.22 -2.31 -7.05
C ARG A 33 -4.27 -0.91 -7.65
N GLN A 34 -3.63 0.03 -6.97
CA GLN A 34 -3.59 1.43 -7.40
C GLN A 34 -2.15 1.86 -7.64
N ALA A 35 -1.93 2.52 -8.77
CA ALA A 35 -0.64 3.14 -9.03
C ALA A 35 -0.42 4.27 -8.01
N ALA A 36 0.75 4.32 -7.41
CA ALA A 36 1.06 5.34 -6.41
C ALA A 36 2.52 5.75 -6.52
N THR A 37 2.81 6.97 -6.11
CA THR A 37 4.16 7.49 -6.00
C THR A 37 4.44 7.76 -4.53
N PHE A 38 5.65 7.47 -4.09
CA PHE A 38 6.04 7.62 -2.69
C PHE A 38 7.24 8.53 -2.57
N GLU A 39 7.35 9.20 -1.43
CA GLU A 39 8.56 9.93 -1.05
C GLU A 39 9.04 9.44 0.32
N ARG A 40 10.35 9.41 0.50
CA ARG A 40 10.96 8.96 1.74
C ARG A 40 10.89 10.08 2.79
N ILE A 41 10.50 9.70 4.00
CA ILE A 41 10.50 10.62 5.16
C ILE A 41 11.75 10.40 5.98
N SER A 42 12.04 9.15 6.28
CA SER A 42 13.20 8.73 7.07
C SER A 42 13.52 7.28 6.73
N ASP A 43 14.51 6.69 7.39
CA ASP A 43 14.88 5.30 7.12
C ASP A 43 13.70 4.38 7.31
N GLY A 44 13.30 3.68 6.23
CA GLY A 44 12.21 2.72 6.26
C GLY A 44 10.82 3.33 6.37
N VAL A 45 10.67 4.64 6.31
CA VAL A 45 9.38 5.32 6.43
C VAL A 45 9.10 6.15 5.18
N TRP A 46 7.93 5.93 4.59
CA TRP A 46 7.52 6.54 3.32
C TRP A 46 6.11 7.10 3.43
N ARG A 47 5.76 7.99 2.54
CA ARG A 47 4.38 8.48 2.38
C ARG A 47 4.08 8.65 0.90
N THR A 48 2.79 8.71 0.56
CA THR A 48 2.41 9.01 -0.81
C THR A 48 2.83 10.43 -1.16
N ALA A 49 3.34 10.60 -2.38
CA ALA A 49 3.80 11.89 -2.88
C ALA A 49 2.79 12.47 -3.87
N GLY A 50 2.77 13.79 -3.98
CA GLY A 50 1.89 14.49 -4.91
C GLY A 50 0.45 14.54 -4.41
N ALA A 51 -0.51 14.48 -5.34
CA ALA A 51 -1.92 14.51 -5.00
C ALA A 51 -2.31 13.27 -4.19
N PRO A 52 -3.28 13.38 -3.25
CA PRO A 52 -3.76 12.21 -2.53
C PRO A 52 -4.26 11.12 -3.47
N LEU A 53 -4.00 9.87 -3.12
CA LEU A 53 -4.52 8.73 -3.86
C LEU A 53 -5.96 8.50 -3.42
N GLU A 54 -6.89 8.50 -4.36
CA GLU A 54 -8.32 8.33 -4.08
C GLU A 54 -8.81 7.03 -4.72
N VAL A 55 -9.53 6.22 -3.94
CA VAL A 55 -10.01 4.90 -4.35
C VAL A 55 -11.46 4.74 -3.93
N ALA A 56 -12.33 4.43 -4.88
CA ALA A 56 -13.73 4.13 -4.58
C ALA A 56 -13.83 2.74 -3.93
N ILE A 57 -14.56 2.64 -2.83
CA ILE A 57 -14.71 1.40 -2.09
C ILE A 57 -15.97 0.69 -2.54
N ASP A 58 -15.79 -0.51 -3.07
CA ASP A 58 -16.88 -1.36 -3.54
C ASP A 58 -16.90 -2.74 -2.85
N VAL A 59 -16.28 -2.82 -1.68
CA VAL A 59 -16.21 -4.03 -0.87
C VAL A 59 -16.91 -3.79 0.47
N PRO A 60 -17.32 -4.85 1.18
CA PRO A 60 -17.89 -4.69 2.53
C PRO A 60 -16.94 -3.99 3.49
N ASP A 61 -17.46 -3.49 4.58
CA ASP A 61 -16.73 -2.77 5.62
C ASP A 61 -15.44 -3.50 5.98
N VAL A 62 -14.33 -2.76 5.95
CA VAL A 62 -13.00 -3.32 6.24
C VAL A 62 -12.10 -2.25 6.83
N THR A 63 -11.13 -2.68 7.65
CA THR A 63 -10.09 -1.80 8.16
C THR A 63 -8.77 -2.13 7.47
N ILE A 64 -8.17 -1.13 6.85
CA ILE A 64 -6.90 -1.28 6.14
C ILE A 64 -5.78 -0.87 7.08
N THR A 65 -4.82 -1.76 7.30
CA THR A 65 -3.70 -1.53 8.20
C THR A 65 -2.35 -1.60 7.49
N HIS A 66 -2.28 -2.37 6.41
CA HIS A 66 -1.04 -2.64 5.67
C HIS A 66 -1.26 -2.45 4.19
N ILE A 67 -0.15 -2.24 3.48
CA ILE A 67 -0.12 -2.30 2.03
C ILE A 67 1.03 -3.19 1.59
N SER A 68 0.89 -3.78 0.41
CA SER A 68 2.00 -4.41 -0.28
C SER A 68 2.27 -3.67 -1.57
N LEU A 69 3.53 -3.69 -2.01
CA LEU A 69 3.94 -3.04 -3.24
C LEU A 69 4.29 -4.09 -4.28
N HIS A 70 3.86 -3.84 -5.49
CA HIS A 70 4.07 -4.72 -6.64
C HIS A 70 4.52 -3.88 -7.84
N ASP A 71 5.13 -4.51 -8.83
CA ASP A 71 5.63 -3.79 -10.01
C ASP A 71 4.65 -3.82 -11.18
N ALA A 72 3.45 -4.37 -10.99
CA ALA A 72 2.41 -4.43 -12.01
C ALA A 72 1.02 -4.37 -11.39
N LEU A 73 0.03 -3.97 -12.20
CA LEU A 73 -1.36 -3.91 -11.77
C LEU A 73 -1.89 -5.30 -11.41
N ASP A 74 -1.58 -6.28 -12.22
CA ASP A 74 -1.94 -7.69 -12.00
C ASP A 74 -0.68 -8.53 -12.04
N ASP A 75 -0.63 -9.57 -11.21
CA ASP A 75 0.53 -10.44 -11.11
C ASP A 75 1.81 -9.64 -10.86
N GLY A 76 2.86 -9.85 -11.64
CA GLY A 76 4.12 -9.14 -11.47
C GLY A 76 4.90 -9.62 -10.25
N ASN A 77 5.86 -8.82 -9.84
CA ASN A 77 6.71 -9.15 -8.71
C ASN A 77 6.27 -8.41 -7.46
N TRP A 78 6.24 -9.14 -6.34
CA TRP A 78 6.06 -8.52 -5.04
C TRP A 78 7.37 -7.80 -4.64
N LEU A 79 7.24 -6.58 -4.15
CA LEU A 79 8.39 -5.74 -3.81
C LEU A 79 8.57 -5.58 -2.32
N GLY A 80 7.49 -5.60 -1.54
CA GLY A 80 7.59 -5.46 -0.10
C GLY A 80 6.26 -5.15 0.55
N ASN A 81 6.28 -5.09 1.88
CA ASN A 81 5.12 -4.78 2.72
C ASN A 81 5.40 -3.58 3.61
N LEU A 82 4.38 -2.77 3.83
CA LEU A 82 4.46 -1.64 4.74
C LEU A 82 3.24 -1.62 5.66
N VAL A 83 3.44 -1.13 6.88
CA VAL A 83 2.37 -0.90 7.85
C VAL A 83 2.13 0.59 7.98
N GLY A 84 0.87 1.01 8.03
CA GLY A 84 0.50 2.40 8.24
C GLY A 84 0.60 2.79 9.71
N ASN A 85 0.96 4.05 9.97
CA ASN A 85 0.99 4.57 11.34
C ASN A 85 -0.42 4.78 11.91
N GLN A 86 -1.44 4.62 11.09
CA GLN A 86 -2.83 4.63 11.51
C GLN A 86 -3.63 3.69 10.61
N SER A 87 -4.63 3.04 11.19
CA SER A 87 -5.54 2.20 10.43
C SER A 87 -6.62 3.07 9.77
N VAL A 88 -7.15 2.60 8.65
CA VAL A 88 -8.18 3.32 7.90
C VAL A 88 -9.39 2.39 7.75
N SER A 89 -10.49 2.75 8.41
CA SER A 89 -11.74 2.00 8.29
C SER A 89 -12.59 2.60 7.17
N VAL A 90 -13.04 1.75 6.27
CA VAL A 90 -13.85 2.16 5.12
C VAL A 90 -15.10 1.29 5.04
N VAL A 91 -16.17 1.84 4.46
CA VAL A 91 -17.41 1.12 4.19
C VAL A 91 -17.68 1.17 2.69
N GLU A 92 -18.50 0.25 2.22
CA GLU A 92 -18.90 0.24 0.82
C GLU A 92 -19.56 1.57 0.45
N GLY A 93 -19.14 2.15 -0.66
CA GLY A 93 -19.61 3.44 -1.12
C GLY A 93 -18.71 4.61 -0.71
N ASP A 94 -17.75 4.38 0.20
CA ASP A 94 -16.80 5.43 0.59
C ASP A 94 -15.79 5.72 -0.51
N LEU A 95 -15.16 6.88 -0.39
CA LEU A 95 -13.96 7.22 -1.15
C LEU A 95 -12.78 7.18 -0.18
N LEU A 96 -11.91 6.18 -0.35
CA LEU A 96 -10.69 6.09 0.44
C LEU A 96 -9.68 7.10 -0.08
N THR A 97 -9.19 7.98 0.78
CA THR A 97 -8.16 8.96 0.42
C THR A 97 -6.90 8.66 1.20
N LEU A 98 -5.82 8.32 0.50
CA LEU A 98 -4.49 8.17 1.09
C LEU A 98 -3.74 9.47 0.90
N SER A 99 -3.66 10.27 1.95
CA SER A 99 -2.95 11.53 1.94
C SER A 99 -1.52 11.34 2.45
N ASP A 100 -0.73 12.41 2.38
CA ASP A 100 0.62 12.42 2.93
C ASP A 100 0.64 12.44 4.47
N GLN A 101 -0.53 12.46 5.10
CA GLN A 101 -0.66 12.34 6.56
C GLN A 101 -0.40 10.92 7.06
N ILE A 102 -0.55 9.92 6.20
CA ILE A 102 -0.30 8.53 6.58
C ILE A 102 1.12 8.18 6.24
N GLN A 103 1.86 7.76 7.25
CA GLN A 103 3.24 7.30 7.08
C GLN A 103 3.26 5.78 7.04
N TRP A 104 4.01 5.23 6.10
CA TRP A 104 4.11 3.81 5.86
C TRP A 104 5.51 3.33 6.22
N THR A 105 5.59 2.38 7.14
CA THR A 105 6.86 1.82 7.61
C THR A 105 7.08 0.45 6.98
N VAL A 106 8.26 0.24 6.45
CA VAL A 106 8.66 -1.05 5.86
C VAL A 106 8.70 -2.11 6.94
N VAL A 107 8.01 -3.22 6.72
CA VAL A 107 8.03 -4.39 7.61
C VAL A 107 8.63 -5.61 6.92
N ASP A 108 8.65 -5.65 5.60
CA ASP A 108 9.25 -6.75 4.84
C ASP A 108 9.61 -6.27 3.44
N TRP A 109 10.75 -6.72 2.93
CA TRP A 109 11.23 -6.37 1.60
C TRP A 109 11.68 -7.61 0.85
N VAL A 110 11.53 -7.57 -0.46
CA VAL A 110 12.27 -8.47 -1.33
C VAL A 110 13.74 -8.07 -1.25
N ALA A 111 14.58 -9.03 -0.98
CA ALA A 111 16.03 -8.81 -0.85
C ALA A 111 16.67 -8.54 -2.23
#